data_4b774564e568b0957eb5b2a9b191d33c
#
_entry.id   4b774564e568b0957eb5b2a9b191d33c
#
_cell.length_a   1.000
_cell.length_b   1.000
_cell.length_c   1.000
_cell.angle_alpha   90.00
_cell.angle_beta   90.00
_cell.angle_gamma   90.00
#
_symmetry.space_group_name_H-M   'P 1'
#
loop_
_entity.id
_entity.type
_entity.pdbx_description
1 polymer ?
#
loop_
_entity_poly.entity_id
_entity_poly.type
_entity_poly.pdbx_seq_one_letter_code
_entity_poly.pdbx_strand_id
1 'polypeptide(L)'
;MKYSNALIIILLSVIVCCNSGKKNPDQHTPNIILIIGDDHGYPYFGFMGSEHVHTPNMDTLANSGVLFTNGYVPDNHCRPTLQSLVTGMLPIDYKNKLNSIRAEKRNTLEYLSLDTESKTNWEKEFDYHGLRYFETMPGQLQKKGYKSFQTGKWWEYHYKYGGFTDGMTQGWVREKRNGMNWFQQFMGGEGTQIGRISNQPVYDFIIKNKQDPFFIWYAPQLPHYPFDSPQKYRDIYKDKGYSRSAVEYYANCSWFDNVLGEFIQFLKVRDLFDNTLFIYVNDNGWEQEPDQEFINDPMRSHNGGDKGKLSIYDVSFRTPIIFSWKDHIKSGIRRTDLVHSTDIPATILDIIGLDKEIDHFGNSIKDMILGKGNGNRTRIIGNSNKIRDDKDPMGRDVEAYWIREQNWFFNWNITDNKQSLYDIENDPYCNNDEIINNPEIALRLKDAITKWRKEKIRS
;
A
#
# COMPACT_ATOMS: atom_id res chain seq x y z
N MET A 1 -84.19 0.52 -48.53
CA MET A 1 -83.62 0.18 -47.27
C MET A 1 -82.34 -0.59 -47.52
N LYS A 2 -81.18 0.06 -47.38
CA LYS A 2 -79.86 -0.57 -47.60
C LYS A 2 -79.07 -0.31 -46.34
N TYR A 3 -78.73 -1.34 -45.56
CA TYR A 3 -77.88 -1.27 -44.44
C TYR A 3 -76.41 -1.38 -44.87
N SER A 4 -75.64 -0.37 -44.54
CA SER A 4 -74.23 -0.33 -44.76
C SER A 4 -73.52 -0.82 -43.48
N ASN A 5 -72.80 -1.93 -43.56
CA ASN A 5 -71.97 -2.45 -42.47
C ASN A 5 -70.63 -1.73 -42.49
N ALA A 6 -70.36 -0.90 -41.49
CA ALA A 6 -69.04 -0.33 -41.24
C ALA A 6 -68.22 -1.29 -40.39
N LEU A 7 -67.15 -1.79 -40.97
CA LEU A 7 -66.13 -2.64 -40.28
C LEU A 7 -65.17 -1.74 -39.50
N ILE A 8 -65.21 -1.78 -38.20
CA ILE A 8 -64.25 -1.08 -37.33
C ILE A 8 -63.07 -2.00 -37.13
N ILE A 9 -61.92 -1.65 -37.73
CA ILE A 9 -60.61 -2.31 -37.48
C ILE A 9 -60.00 -1.65 -36.27
N ILE A 10 -59.98 -2.37 -35.14
CA ILE A 10 -59.22 -1.97 -33.94
C ILE A 10 -57.77 -2.38 -34.11
N LEU A 11 -56.88 -1.40 -34.35
CA LEU A 11 -55.44 -1.59 -34.32
C LEU A 11 -55.00 -1.70 -32.87
N LEU A 12 -54.68 -2.91 -32.40
CA LEU A 12 -53.97 -3.13 -31.13
C LEU A 12 -52.46 -2.79 -31.34
N SER A 13 -52.07 -1.59 -30.88
CA SER A 13 -50.66 -1.20 -30.74
C SER A 13 -50.05 -1.94 -29.55
N VAL A 14 -49.29 -3.00 -29.82
CA VAL A 14 -48.46 -3.66 -28.82
C VAL A 14 -47.29 -2.73 -28.55
N ILE A 15 -47.34 -1.99 -27.43
CA ILE A 15 -46.18 -1.26 -26.90
C ILE A 15 -45.27 -2.31 -26.28
N VAL A 16 -44.24 -2.73 -27.02
CA VAL A 16 -43.12 -3.46 -26.47
C VAL A 16 -42.34 -2.46 -25.59
N CYS A 17 -42.64 -2.46 -24.31
CA CYS A 17 -41.86 -1.77 -23.32
C CYS A 17 -40.52 -2.52 -23.19
N CYS A 18 -39.49 -2.06 -23.93
CA CYS A 18 -38.12 -2.45 -23.61
C CYS A 18 -37.82 -2.03 -22.19
N ASN A 19 -38.00 -2.97 -21.27
CA ASN A 19 -37.55 -2.85 -19.89
C ASN A 19 -36.03 -2.88 -19.92
N SER A 20 -35.38 -1.74 -20.26
CA SER A 20 -33.99 -1.52 -19.91
C SER A 20 -33.95 -1.59 -18.39
N GLY A 21 -33.52 -2.73 -17.87
CA GLY A 21 -33.35 -2.96 -16.46
C GLY A 21 -32.50 -1.83 -15.87
N LYS A 22 -33.18 -0.80 -15.31
CA LYS A 22 -32.55 0.11 -14.39
C LYS A 22 -32.04 -0.76 -13.25
N LYS A 23 -30.72 -0.97 -13.21
CA LYS A 23 -30.06 -1.45 -12.00
C LYS A 23 -30.59 -0.61 -10.87
N ASN A 24 -31.18 -1.26 -9.87
CA ASN A 24 -31.63 -0.63 -8.65
C ASN A 24 -30.42 0.13 -8.06
N PRO A 25 -30.55 1.43 -7.73
CA PRO A 25 -29.43 2.21 -7.18
C PRO A 25 -29.20 1.97 -5.69
N ASP A 26 -29.65 0.84 -5.13
CA ASP A 26 -29.65 0.57 -3.69
C ASP A 26 -28.49 -0.33 -3.18
N GLN A 27 -27.33 -0.18 -3.73
CA GLN A 27 -26.05 -0.34 -3.02
C GLN A 27 -25.08 0.62 -3.69
N HIS A 28 -24.75 1.72 -2.99
CA HIS A 28 -23.73 2.67 -3.43
C HIS A 28 -22.38 1.96 -3.50
N THR A 29 -22.06 1.42 -4.66
CA THR A 29 -20.73 0.88 -4.93
C THR A 29 -19.75 2.05 -4.97
N PRO A 30 -18.84 2.18 -3.97
CA PRO A 30 -17.96 3.35 -3.91
C PRO A 30 -16.90 3.31 -5.00
N ASN A 31 -16.43 4.45 -5.42
CA ASN A 31 -15.09 4.55 -5.98
C ASN A 31 -14.09 4.29 -4.86
N ILE A 32 -12.94 3.74 -5.18
CA ILE A 32 -11.92 3.39 -4.19
C ILE A 32 -10.59 4.01 -4.60
N ILE A 33 -9.97 4.74 -3.68
CA ILE A 33 -8.62 5.28 -3.87
C ILE A 33 -7.74 4.78 -2.74
N LEU A 34 -6.78 3.91 -3.08
CA LEU A 34 -5.74 3.44 -2.18
C LEU A 34 -4.51 4.33 -2.36
N ILE A 35 -4.25 5.16 -1.37
CA ILE A 35 -3.12 6.10 -1.31
C ILE A 35 -2.00 5.43 -0.56
N ILE A 36 -0.82 5.31 -1.19
CA ILE A 36 0.34 4.64 -0.62
C ILE A 36 1.48 5.65 -0.52
N GLY A 37 1.88 5.97 0.72
CA GLY A 37 3.06 6.77 0.99
C GLY A 37 4.33 5.94 0.81
N ASP A 38 5.34 6.50 0.15
CA ASP A 38 6.62 5.87 -0.14
C ASP A 38 7.70 6.41 0.80
N ASP A 39 8.19 5.61 1.74
CA ASP A 39 9.12 6.02 2.79
C ASP A 39 8.54 7.16 3.68
N HIS A 40 7.25 7.16 3.94
CA HIS A 40 6.63 8.14 4.83
C HIS A 40 6.61 7.61 6.27
N GLY A 41 7.58 8.02 7.07
CA GLY A 41 7.74 7.53 8.45
C GLY A 41 6.53 7.77 9.33
N TYR A 42 6.22 6.81 10.16
CA TYR A 42 5.08 6.78 11.09
C TYR A 42 4.81 8.10 11.85
N PRO A 43 5.82 8.81 12.42
CA PRO A 43 5.54 10.00 13.20
C PRO A 43 5.40 11.29 12.35
N TYR A 44 5.71 11.26 11.04
CA TYR A 44 5.84 12.49 10.26
C TYR A 44 4.53 12.90 9.59
N PHE A 45 3.49 13.09 10.42
CA PHE A 45 2.18 13.61 10.04
C PHE A 45 1.63 14.52 11.15
N GLY A 46 0.98 15.63 10.78
CA GLY A 46 0.32 16.50 11.75
C GLY A 46 -0.74 15.75 12.57
N PHE A 47 -1.56 14.92 11.93
CA PHE A 47 -2.56 14.10 12.61
C PHE A 47 -1.97 13.03 13.56
N MET A 48 -0.68 12.69 13.46
CA MET A 48 0.03 11.84 14.42
C MET A 48 0.68 12.62 15.55
N GLY A 49 0.58 13.96 15.53
CA GLY A 49 1.12 14.84 16.56
C GLY A 49 2.52 15.36 16.24
N SER A 50 3.01 15.18 15.01
CA SER A 50 4.30 15.77 14.62
C SER A 50 4.22 17.29 14.54
N GLU A 51 5.14 17.96 15.23
CA GLU A 51 5.33 19.41 15.13
C GLU A 51 6.32 19.80 14.03
N HIS A 52 6.97 18.81 13.40
CA HIS A 52 8.03 19.02 12.43
C HIS A 52 7.50 19.19 10.99
N VAL A 53 6.47 18.44 10.62
CA VAL A 53 5.95 18.41 9.25
C VAL A 53 4.66 19.18 9.10
N HIS A 54 4.42 19.71 7.90
CA HIS A 54 3.19 20.41 7.55
C HIS A 54 2.39 19.59 6.53
N THR A 55 1.30 18.92 7.03
CA THR A 55 0.49 17.97 6.26
C THR A 55 -1.03 18.21 6.40
N PRO A 56 -1.53 19.43 6.15
CA PRO A 56 -2.93 19.82 6.47
C PRO A 56 -3.98 19.07 5.66
N ASN A 57 -3.69 18.65 4.43
CA ASN A 57 -4.63 17.88 3.62
C ASN A 57 -4.76 16.44 4.13
N MET A 58 -3.65 15.82 4.49
CA MET A 58 -3.63 14.49 5.12
C MET A 58 -4.29 14.53 6.50
N ASP A 59 -4.07 15.61 7.28
CA ASP A 59 -4.75 15.83 8.56
C ASP A 59 -6.27 15.92 8.39
N THR A 60 -6.72 16.62 7.35
CA THR A 60 -8.14 16.71 6.99
C THR A 60 -8.70 15.34 6.60
N LEU A 61 -7.97 14.55 5.81
CA LEU A 61 -8.38 13.21 5.42
C LEU A 61 -8.47 12.27 6.64
N ALA A 62 -7.47 12.28 7.53
CA ALA A 62 -7.46 11.48 8.75
C ALA A 62 -8.64 11.83 9.67
N ASN A 63 -8.96 13.13 9.79
CA ASN A 63 -10.08 13.61 10.61
C ASN A 63 -11.47 13.36 9.95
N SER A 64 -11.52 13.07 8.66
CA SER A 64 -12.78 12.79 7.95
C SER A 64 -13.23 11.32 8.03
N GLY A 65 -12.54 10.47 8.79
CA GLY A 65 -12.84 9.05 8.90
C GLY A 65 -12.33 8.41 10.18
N VAL A 66 -11.85 7.18 10.03
CA VAL A 66 -11.22 6.38 11.10
C VAL A 66 -9.73 6.28 10.84
N LEU A 67 -8.93 6.67 11.83
CA LEU A 67 -7.48 6.55 11.87
C LEU A 67 -7.07 5.44 12.84
N PHE A 68 -6.35 4.43 12.35
CA PHE A 68 -5.65 3.45 13.16
C PHE A 68 -4.20 3.89 13.36
N THR A 69 -3.80 4.14 14.62
CA THR A 69 -2.45 4.60 14.97
C THR A 69 -1.45 3.46 15.15
N ASN A 70 -1.94 2.22 15.28
CA ASN A 70 -1.16 1.00 15.40
C ASN A 70 -1.37 0.10 14.17
N GLY A 71 -1.25 0.69 12.99
CA GLY A 71 -1.13 -0.03 11.73
C GLY A 71 0.30 -0.54 11.53
N TYR A 72 0.43 -1.68 10.85
CA TYR A 72 1.72 -2.28 10.54
C TYR A 72 1.77 -2.79 9.11
N VAL A 73 2.93 -2.63 8.49
CA VAL A 73 3.28 -3.27 7.21
C VAL A 73 4.12 -4.53 7.47
N PRO A 74 4.10 -5.51 6.55
CA PRO A 74 4.74 -6.81 6.80
C PRO A 74 6.27 -6.78 6.72
N ASP A 75 6.84 -5.81 6.03
CA ASP A 75 8.27 -5.76 5.73
C ASP A 75 8.85 -4.35 5.91
N ASN A 76 10.16 -4.26 6.05
CA ASN A 76 10.91 -3.03 6.28
C ASN A 76 11.34 -2.33 4.99
N HIS A 77 10.85 -2.77 3.85
CA HIS A 77 11.07 -2.12 2.54
C HIS A 77 9.87 -2.33 1.59
N CYS A 78 9.84 -1.53 0.54
CA CYS A 78 8.65 -1.24 -0.25
C CYS A 78 8.04 -2.45 -0.99
N ARG A 79 8.84 -3.18 -1.79
CA ARG A 79 8.30 -4.19 -2.73
C ARG A 79 7.46 -5.26 -2.05
N PRO A 80 7.89 -5.92 -0.94
CA PRO A 80 7.09 -6.93 -0.29
C PRO A 80 5.76 -6.39 0.25
N THR A 81 5.76 -5.16 0.78
CA THR A 81 4.52 -4.52 1.24
C THR A 81 3.57 -4.24 0.08
N LEU A 82 4.06 -3.74 -1.06
CA LEU A 82 3.23 -3.52 -2.25
C LEU A 82 2.65 -4.83 -2.79
N GLN A 83 3.43 -5.93 -2.78
CA GLN A 83 2.94 -7.27 -3.10
C GLN A 83 1.82 -7.71 -2.13
N SER A 84 1.99 -7.46 -0.83
CA SER A 84 1.00 -7.76 0.20
C SER A 84 -0.29 -6.96 0.03
N LEU A 85 -0.20 -5.68 -0.31
CA LEU A 85 -1.36 -4.82 -0.57
C LEU A 85 -2.18 -5.26 -1.80
N VAL A 86 -1.53 -5.82 -2.81
CA VAL A 86 -2.23 -6.24 -4.03
C VAL A 86 -2.76 -7.67 -3.96
N THR A 87 -2.09 -8.56 -3.18
CA THR A 87 -2.46 -10.00 -3.06
C THR A 87 -3.17 -10.36 -1.76
N GLY A 88 -3.09 -9.51 -0.72
CA GLY A 88 -3.53 -9.86 0.63
C GLY A 88 -2.62 -10.86 1.36
N MET A 89 -1.49 -11.27 0.78
CA MET A 89 -0.58 -12.29 1.33
C MET A 89 0.56 -11.67 2.13
N LEU A 90 1.04 -12.39 3.15
CA LEU A 90 2.32 -12.04 3.78
C LEU A 90 3.49 -12.33 2.82
N PRO A 91 4.61 -11.56 2.89
CA PRO A 91 5.76 -11.77 2.00
C PRO A 91 6.33 -13.18 2.02
N ILE A 92 6.37 -13.81 3.21
CA ILE A 92 6.84 -15.19 3.37
C ILE A 92 5.95 -16.19 2.62
N ASP A 93 4.64 -16.04 2.71
CA ASP A 93 3.68 -16.92 2.05
C ASP A 93 3.67 -16.70 0.54
N TYR A 94 3.75 -15.43 0.10
CA TYR A 94 3.93 -15.09 -1.30
C TYR A 94 5.19 -15.75 -1.89
N LYS A 95 6.34 -15.60 -1.20
CA LYS A 95 7.62 -16.19 -1.63
C LYS A 95 7.59 -17.71 -1.68
N ASN A 96 7.02 -18.37 -0.67
CA ASN A 96 6.88 -19.83 -0.63
C ASN A 96 6.04 -20.34 -1.81
N LYS A 97 4.87 -19.72 -2.03
CA LYS A 97 3.98 -20.07 -3.15
C LYS A 97 4.63 -19.81 -4.50
N LEU A 98 5.31 -18.68 -4.66
CA LEU A 98 6.04 -18.36 -5.89
C LEU A 98 7.18 -19.36 -6.18
N ASN A 99 7.92 -19.78 -5.15
CA ASN A 99 8.97 -20.78 -5.28
C ASN A 99 8.41 -22.17 -5.68
N SER A 100 7.25 -22.56 -5.13
CA SER A 100 6.56 -23.79 -5.53
C SER A 100 6.14 -23.74 -7.01
N ILE A 101 5.57 -22.63 -7.44
CA ILE A 101 5.20 -22.40 -8.85
C ILE A 101 6.45 -22.42 -9.75
N ARG A 102 7.55 -21.80 -9.32
CA ARG A 102 8.82 -21.82 -10.04
C ARG A 102 9.33 -23.25 -10.23
N ALA A 103 9.31 -24.06 -9.18
CA ALA A 103 9.73 -25.46 -9.23
C ALA A 103 8.85 -26.27 -10.20
N GLU A 104 7.53 -26.06 -10.19
CA GLU A 104 6.61 -26.67 -11.14
C GLU A 104 6.91 -26.27 -12.59
N LYS A 105 7.09 -24.96 -12.84
CA LYS A 105 7.37 -24.42 -14.18
C LYS A 105 8.70 -24.92 -14.76
N ARG A 106 9.73 -25.14 -13.92
CA ARG A 106 11.01 -25.73 -14.36
C ARG A 106 10.89 -27.17 -14.89
N ASN A 107 9.81 -27.87 -14.55
CA ASN A 107 9.54 -29.20 -15.03
C ASN A 107 8.67 -29.23 -16.30
N THR A 108 8.28 -28.10 -16.86
CA THR A 108 7.50 -28.03 -18.09
C THR A 108 8.39 -28.21 -19.33
N LEU A 109 7.82 -28.78 -20.40
CA LEU A 109 8.51 -28.90 -21.67
C LEU A 109 8.97 -27.56 -22.22
N GLU A 110 8.18 -26.48 -21.98
CA GLU A 110 8.52 -25.11 -22.36
C GLU A 110 9.86 -24.70 -21.76
N TYR A 111 10.02 -24.83 -20.42
CA TYR A 111 11.30 -24.48 -19.76
C TYR A 111 12.43 -25.41 -20.13
N LEU A 112 12.16 -26.71 -20.21
CA LEU A 112 13.21 -27.72 -20.51
C LEU A 112 13.80 -27.55 -21.91
N SER A 113 13.01 -27.07 -22.87
CA SER A 113 13.44 -26.79 -24.26
C SER A 113 14.26 -25.51 -24.44
N LEU A 114 14.31 -24.63 -23.41
CA LEU A 114 15.09 -23.40 -23.46
C LEU A 114 16.60 -23.72 -23.48
N ASP A 115 17.37 -22.92 -24.22
CA ASP A 115 18.82 -22.91 -24.11
C ASP A 115 19.31 -22.32 -22.78
N THR A 116 20.60 -22.39 -22.52
CA THR A 116 21.22 -21.96 -21.24
C THR A 116 21.01 -20.45 -20.99
N GLU A 117 21.12 -19.61 -22.01
CA GLU A 117 20.95 -18.17 -21.89
C GLU A 117 19.50 -17.82 -21.59
N SER A 118 18.57 -18.42 -22.32
CA SER A 118 17.13 -18.24 -22.12
C SER A 118 16.69 -18.70 -20.73
N LYS A 119 17.20 -19.84 -20.22
CA LYS A 119 16.97 -20.28 -18.83
C LYS A 119 17.48 -19.27 -17.82
N THR A 120 18.69 -18.74 -18.03
CA THR A 120 19.27 -17.72 -17.14
C THR A 120 18.41 -16.45 -17.11
N ASN A 121 17.95 -16.00 -18.25
CA ASN A 121 17.06 -14.83 -18.36
C ASN A 121 15.69 -15.09 -17.71
N TRP A 122 15.11 -16.27 -17.95
CA TRP A 122 13.85 -16.69 -17.34
C TRP A 122 13.93 -16.67 -15.79
N GLU A 123 15.00 -17.21 -15.21
CA GLU A 123 15.21 -17.23 -13.75
C GLU A 123 15.32 -15.81 -13.16
N LYS A 124 16.03 -14.91 -13.85
CA LYS A 124 16.17 -13.51 -13.42
C LYS A 124 14.85 -12.75 -13.48
N GLU A 125 14.00 -13.04 -14.46
CA GLU A 125 12.76 -12.33 -14.70
C GLU A 125 11.57 -12.93 -13.95
N PHE A 126 11.68 -14.17 -13.49
CA PHE A 126 10.57 -14.92 -12.90
C PHE A 126 9.96 -14.18 -11.69
N ASP A 127 10.80 -13.63 -10.81
CA ASP A 127 10.33 -12.92 -9.61
C ASP A 127 9.50 -11.66 -9.95
N TYR A 128 9.87 -10.97 -11.04
CA TYR A 128 9.16 -9.74 -11.46
C TYR A 128 7.90 -10.05 -12.25
N HIS A 129 7.82 -11.22 -12.82
CA HIS A 129 6.64 -11.72 -13.53
C HIS A 129 5.73 -12.54 -12.61
N GLY A 130 6.15 -12.77 -11.37
CA GLY A 130 5.51 -13.70 -10.44
C GLY A 130 4.06 -13.39 -10.14
N LEU A 131 3.71 -12.11 -10.05
CA LEU A 131 2.37 -11.66 -9.67
C LEU A 131 1.25 -12.21 -10.59
N ARG A 132 1.56 -12.49 -11.87
CA ARG A 132 0.60 -13.09 -12.83
C ARG A 132 0.07 -14.47 -12.42
N TYR A 133 0.70 -15.12 -11.46
CA TYR A 133 0.28 -16.44 -10.96
C TYR A 133 -0.62 -16.36 -9.73
N PHE A 134 -0.93 -15.16 -9.27
CA PHE A 134 -1.72 -14.94 -8.07
C PHE A 134 -3.05 -14.27 -8.39
N GLU A 135 -4.06 -14.60 -7.62
CA GLU A 135 -5.23 -13.75 -7.55
C GLU A 135 -4.87 -12.44 -6.83
N THR A 136 -5.42 -11.34 -7.33
CA THR A 136 -5.12 -10.00 -6.85
C THR A 136 -6.40 -9.25 -6.54
N MET A 137 -6.34 -8.31 -5.59
CA MET A 137 -7.48 -7.46 -5.26
C MET A 137 -8.02 -6.71 -6.50
N PRO A 138 -7.19 -6.04 -7.33
CA PRO A 138 -7.70 -5.39 -8.54
C PRO A 138 -8.37 -6.35 -9.53
N GLY A 139 -7.86 -7.60 -9.64
CA GLY A 139 -8.47 -8.65 -10.44
C GLY A 139 -9.86 -9.05 -9.95
N GLN A 140 -10.06 -9.10 -8.63
CA GLN A 140 -11.38 -9.36 -8.03
C GLN A 140 -12.33 -8.17 -8.20
N LEU A 141 -11.85 -6.95 -8.01
CA LEU A 141 -12.61 -5.73 -8.27
C LEU A 141 -13.11 -5.68 -9.72
N GLN A 142 -12.28 -6.11 -10.67
CA GLN A 142 -12.67 -6.18 -12.09
C GLN A 142 -13.87 -7.12 -12.31
N LYS A 143 -13.95 -8.25 -11.60
CA LYS A 143 -15.11 -9.17 -11.67
C LYS A 143 -16.43 -8.50 -11.23
N LYS A 144 -16.36 -7.46 -10.40
CA LYS A 144 -17.50 -6.62 -9.98
C LYS A 144 -17.72 -5.39 -10.85
N GLY A 145 -17.01 -5.28 -11.97
CA GLY A 145 -17.19 -4.20 -12.94
C GLY A 145 -16.36 -2.95 -12.66
N TYR A 146 -15.46 -2.97 -11.67
CA TYR A 146 -14.55 -1.85 -11.45
C TYR A 146 -13.60 -1.66 -12.63
N LYS A 147 -13.40 -0.41 -13.01
CA LYS A 147 -12.27 0.02 -13.82
C LYS A 147 -11.13 0.36 -12.87
N SER A 148 -9.94 -0.16 -13.11
CA SER A 148 -8.83 0.03 -12.19
C SER A 148 -7.60 0.62 -12.88
N PHE A 149 -6.90 1.52 -12.19
CA PHE A 149 -5.74 2.23 -12.72
C PHE A 149 -4.54 2.13 -11.78
N GLN A 150 -3.46 1.54 -12.28
CA GLN A 150 -2.20 1.48 -11.55
C GLN A 150 -1.37 2.71 -11.87
N THR A 151 -0.92 3.42 -10.82
CA THR A 151 0.00 4.56 -10.93
C THR A 151 1.13 4.45 -9.93
N GLY A 152 2.19 5.23 -10.16
CA GLY A 152 3.28 5.34 -9.21
C GLY A 152 4.20 4.14 -9.20
N LYS A 153 4.73 3.87 -8.02
CA LYS A 153 5.70 2.82 -7.77
C LYS A 153 5.12 1.44 -8.03
N TRP A 154 5.81 0.66 -8.86
CA TRP A 154 5.38 -0.67 -9.26
C TRP A 154 6.56 -1.52 -9.72
N TRP A 155 6.77 -2.66 -9.09
CA TRP A 155 7.93 -3.55 -9.30
C TRP A 155 7.57 -4.82 -10.06
N GLU A 156 6.28 -5.08 -10.29
CA GLU A 156 5.76 -6.36 -10.77
C GLU A 156 5.52 -6.34 -12.28
N TYR A 157 6.49 -5.80 -13.02
CA TYR A 157 6.49 -5.73 -14.48
C TYR A 157 5.26 -4.94 -15.01
N HIS A 158 4.43 -5.55 -15.83
CA HIS A 158 3.28 -4.89 -16.45
C HIS A 158 2.09 -4.79 -15.47
N TYR A 159 1.39 -3.65 -15.43
CA TYR A 159 0.23 -3.44 -14.55
C TYR A 159 -0.84 -4.54 -14.66
N LYS A 160 -1.01 -5.18 -15.85
CA LYS A 160 -1.95 -6.29 -16.06
C LYS A 160 -1.65 -7.50 -15.19
N TYR A 161 -0.39 -7.70 -14.76
CA TYR A 161 -0.06 -8.80 -13.84
C TYR A 161 -0.65 -8.58 -12.44
N GLY A 162 -0.89 -7.32 -12.07
CA GLY A 162 -1.64 -6.97 -10.88
C GLY A 162 -3.16 -7.02 -11.03
N GLY A 163 -3.69 -7.41 -12.21
CA GLY A 163 -5.12 -7.46 -12.47
C GLY A 163 -5.76 -6.09 -12.74
N PHE A 164 -4.97 -5.06 -13.02
CA PHE A 164 -5.49 -3.73 -13.36
C PHE A 164 -6.01 -3.67 -14.80
N THR A 165 -7.10 -2.93 -15.01
CA THR A 165 -7.68 -2.71 -16.35
C THR A 165 -6.85 -1.73 -17.18
N ASP A 166 -6.21 -0.76 -16.51
CA ASP A 166 -5.39 0.27 -17.11
C ASP A 166 -4.21 0.62 -16.17
N GLY A 167 -3.17 1.27 -16.66
CA GLY A 167 -2.02 1.62 -15.82
C GLY A 167 -0.87 2.28 -16.56
N MET A 168 0.02 2.89 -15.80
CA MET A 168 1.17 3.62 -16.33
C MET A 168 2.40 2.75 -16.52
N THR A 169 2.59 1.69 -15.69
CA THR A 169 3.75 0.82 -15.78
C THR A 169 3.51 -0.32 -16.76
N GLN A 170 4.21 -0.33 -17.88
CA GLN A 170 4.03 -1.31 -18.95
C GLN A 170 5.15 -2.38 -19.01
N GLY A 171 5.88 -2.52 -17.93
CA GLY A 171 6.98 -3.45 -17.79
C GLY A 171 8.35 -2.82 -17.93
N TRP A 172 9.36 -3.62 -17.61
CA TRP A 172 10.75 -3.20 -17.75
C TRP A 172 11.16 -3.30 -19.19
N VAL A 173 11.43 -2.16 -19.77
CA VAL A 173 12.03 -2.13 -21.10
C VAL A 173 13.51 -1.89 -20.88
N ARG A 174 14.33 -2.81 -21.36
CA ARG A 174 15.80 -2.68 -21.30
C ARG A 174 16.31 -1.45 -22.08
N GLU A 175 15.49 -0.93 -23.00
CA GLU A 175 15.79 0.27 -23.77
C GLU A 175 15.38 1.52 -23.00
N LYS A 176 16.26 2.52 -22.98
CA LYS A 176 16.00 3.81 -22.38
C LYS A 176 14.78 4.46 -23.04
N ARG A 177 13.65 4.48 -22.33
CA ARG A 177 12.47 5.21 -22.77
C ARG A 177 12.50 6.62 -22.18
N ASN A 178 12.21 7.61 -23.03
CA ASN A 178 11.86 8.98 -22.63
C ASN A 178 12.84 9.67 -21.66
N GLY A 179 14.16 9.41 -21.79
CA GLY A 179 15.15 10.07 -20.93
C GLY A 179 15.25 9.58 -19.49
N MET A 180 14.44 8.58 -19.10
CA MET A 180 14.50 7.99 -17.78
C MET A 180 15.81 7.20 -17.56
N ASN A 181 16.38 7.34 -16.37
CA ASN A 181 17.50 6.50 -15.96
C ASN A 181 17.04 5.09 -15.60
N TRP A 182 17.99 4.16 -15.44
CA TRP A 182 17.74 2.77 -15.07
C TRP A 182 16.89 2.64 -13.80
N PHE A 183 17.19 3.44 -12.77
CA PHE A 183 16.50 3.37 -11.49
C PHE A 183 15.01 3.76 -11.61
N GLN A 184 14.71 4.84 -12.33
CA GLN A 184 13.33 5.26 -12.59
C GLN A 184 12.54 4.18 -13.35
N GLN A 185 13.17 3.55 -14.36
CA GLN A 185 12.52 2.46 -15.10
C GLN A 185 12.23 1.26 -14.20
N PHE A 186 13.17 0.92 -13.32
CA PHE A 186 13.06 -0.15 -12.35
C PHE A 186 11.93 0.09 -11.33
N MET A 187 11.75 1.33 -10.86
CA MET A 187 10.79 1.72 -9.84
C MET A 187 9.34 1.81 -10.33
N GLY A 188 9.09 1.77 -11.62
CA GLY A 188 7.74 1.89 -12.17
C GLY A 188 7.63 2.72 -13.45
N GLY A 189 8.78 3.10 -14.02
CA GLY A 189 8.82 3.84 -15.29
C GLY A 189 8.05 5.16 -15.22
N GLU A 190 7.18 5.39 -16.19
CA GLU A 190 6.35 6.61 -16.27
C GLU A 190 5.42 6.77 -15.05
N GLY A 191 5.09 5.66 -14.38
CA GLY A 191 4.30 5.69 -13.15
C GLY A 191 4.91 6.56 -12.06
N THR A 192 6.24 6.61 -11.94
CA THR A 192 6.93 7.41 -10.92
C THR A 192 6.77 8.93 -11.08
N GLN A 193 6.26 9.40 -12.22
CA GLN A 193 5.99 10.82 -12.49
C GLN A 193 4.69 11.31 -11.82
N ILE A 194 3.79 10.39 -11.42
CA ILE A 194 2.56 10.74 -10.70
C ILE A 194 2.90 11.53 -9.43
N GLY A 195 2.19 12.63 -9.22
CA GLY A 195 2.38 13.53 -8.09
C GLY A 195 3.62 14.43 -8.20
N ARG A 196 4.71 13.94 -8.78
CA ARG A 196 5.94 14.75 -8.96
C ARG A 196 5.86 15.70 -10.16
N ILE A 197 5.33 15.22 -11.26
CA ILE A 197 5.21 16.02 -12.50
C ILE A 197 3.76 16.41 -12.73
N SER A 198 2.84 15.43 -12.69
CA SER A 198 1.42 15.70 -12.94
C SER A 198 0.54 14.56 -12.43
N ASN A 199 -0.68 14.88 -11.99
CA ASN A 199 -1.77 13.93 -11.75
C ASN A 199 -2.65 13.73 -12.99
N GLN A 200 -2.33 14.34 -14.13
CA GLN A 200 -3.19 14.33 -15.32
C GLN A 200 -3.57 12.91 -15.78
N PRO A 201 -2.66 11.90 -15.80
CA PRO A 201 -3.04 10.54 -16.19
C PRO A 201 -4.16 9.93 -15.34
N VAL A 202 -4.16 10.19 -14.02
CA VAL A 202 -5.24 9.77 -13.11
C VAL A 202 -6.53 10.52 -13.42
N TYR A 203 -6.45 11.83 -13.67
CA TYR A 203 -7.59 12.67 -13.99
C TYR A 203 -8.27 12.23 -15.29
N ASP A 204 -7.49 11.95 -16.33
CA ASP A 204 -7.98 11.47 -17.63
C ASP A 204 -8.67 10.11 -17.48
N PHE A 205 -8.07 9.20 -16.71
CA PHE A 205 -8.67 7.90 -16.42
C PHE A 205 -10.01 8.04 -15.70
N ILE A 206 -10.10 8.87 -14.66
CA ILE A 206 -11.33 9.10 -13.90
C ILE A 206 -12.42 9.72 -14.80
N ILE A 207 -12.07 10.74 -15.59
CA ILE A 207 -13.02 11.39 -16.51
C ILE A 207 -13.58 10.38 -17.51
N LYS A 208 -12.71 9.54 -18.08
CA LYS A 208 -13.09 8.50 -19.05
C LYS A 208 -14.04 7.45 -18.46
N ASN A 209 -13.84 7.09 -17.19
CA ASN A 209 -14.55 5.99 -16.53
C ASN A 209 -15.56 6.44 -15.45
N LYS A 210 -15.94 7.71 -15.40
CA LYS A 210 -16.79 8.28 -14.32
C LYS A 210 -18.19 7.66 -14.18
N GLN A 211 -18.65 6.87 -15.14
CA GLN A 211 -19.93 6.17 -15.10
C GLN A 211 -19.82 4.76 -14.50
N ASP A 212 -18.61 4.24 -14.37
CA ASP A 212 -18.31 2.96 -13.75
C ASP A 212 -17.69 3.18 -12.37
N PRO A 213 -17.84 2.27 -11.42
CA PRO A 213 -17.04 2.30 -10.20
C PRO A 213 -15.57 2.13 -10.57
N PHE A 214 -14.70 2.90 -9.95
CA PHE A 214 -13.26 2.82 -10.24
C PHE A 214 -12.42 2.56 -8.98
N PHE A 215 -11.28 1.93 -9.21
CA PHE A 215 -10.23 1.72 -8.22
C PHE A 215 -8.93 2.38 -8.69
N ILE A 216 -8.35 3.25 -7.87
CA ILE A 216 -7.06 3.88 -8.13
C ILE A 216 -6.03 3.37 -7.12
N TRP A 217 -4.98 2.76 -7.65
CA TRP A 217 -3.73 2.53 -6.92
C TRP A 217 -2.87 3.77 -7.07
N TYR A 218 -2.91 4.65 -6.06
CA TYR A 218 -2.21 5.91 -6.07
C TYR A 218 -0.96 5.83 -5.20
N ALA A 219 0.18 5.49 -5.81
CA ALA A 219 1.46 5.23 -5.15
C ALA A 219 2.57 6.17 -5.67
N PRO A 220 2.44 7.50 -5.53
CA PRO A 220 3.48 8.41 -5.96
C PRO A 220 4.78 8.11 -5.23
N GLN A 221 5.93 8.36 -5.91
CA GLN A 221 7.23 8.21 -5.28
C GLN A 221 7.50 9.41 -4.36
N LEU A 222 6.62 9.61 -3.37
CA LEU A 222 6.68 10.69 -2.37
C LEU A 222 6.31 10.14 -0.98
N PRO A 223 7.01 10.57 0.07
CA PRO A 223 8.14 11.51 0.10
C PRO A 223 9.52 10.89 -0.19
N HIS A 224 9.61 9.70 -0.78
CA HIS A 224 10.85 8.98 -1.11
C HIS A 224 11.85 9.85 -1.87
N TYR A 225 13.15 9.56 -1.70
CA TYR A 225 14.22 10.09 -2.52
C TYR A 225 13.93 9.93 -4.05
N PRO A 226 14.33 10.91 -4.89
CA PRO A 226 15.17 12.08 -4.62
C PRO A 226 14.42 13.17 -3.85
N PHE A 227 15.17 13.91 -3.00
CA PHE A 227 14.65 15.06 -2.29
C PHE A 227 14.75 16.30 -3.18
N ASP A 228 13.84 16.38 -4.15
CA ASP A 228 13.80 17.37 -5.22
C ASP A 228 12.53 18.25 -5.21
N SER A 229 11.91 18.35 -4.00
CA SER A 229 10.72 19.17 -3.84
C SER A 229 10.93 20.60 -4.36
N PRO A 230 9.92 21.24 -4.98
CA PRO A 230 9.97 22.66 -5.31
C PRO A 230 10.30 23.53 -4.10
N GLN A 231 11.01 24.64 -4.35
CA GLN A 231 11.53 25.53 -3.30
C GLN A 231 10.46 26.00 -2.31
N LYS A 232 9.23 26.26 -2.77
CA LYS A 232 8.10 26.66 -1.92
C LYS A 232 7.85 25.75 -0.72
N TYR A 233 8.16 24.44 -0.84
CA TYR A 233 8.00 23.49 0.27
C TYR A 233 9.18 23.52 1.23
N ARG A 234 10.41 23.77 0.74
CA ARG A 234 11.58 24.00 1.59
C ARG A 234 11.44 25.29 2.40
N ASP A 235 10.84 26.32 1.81
CA ASP A 235 10.61 27.61 2.47
C ASP A 235 9.70 27.50 3.71
N ILE A 236 8.84 26.48 3.79
CA ILE A 236 8.03 26.17 4.99
C ILE A 236 8.92 25.92 6.22
N TYR A 237 10.10 25.36 6.00
CA TYR A 237 11.03 24.91 7.05
C TYR A 237 12.24 25.83 7.23
N LYS A 238 12.30 26.91 6.47
CA LYS A 238 13.37 27.90 6.57
C LYS A 238 13.42 28.49 7.98
N ASP A 239 14.62 28.66 8.49
CA ASP A 239 14.90 29.31 9.78
C ASP A 239 14.30 28.57 11.01
N LYS A 240 13.92 27.30 10.89
CA LYS A 240 13.41 26.49 12.01
C LYS A 240 14.50 25.72 12.76
N GLY A 241 15.76 25.86 12.38
CA GLY A 241 16.88 25.20 13.05
C GLY A 241 17.03 23.70 12.74
N TYR A 242 16.32 23.19 11.74
CA TYR A 242 16.45 21.79 11.33
C TYR A 242 17.73 21.52 10.54
N SER A 243 18.21 20.29 10.59
CA SER A 243 19.28 19.82 9.72
C SER A 243 18.87 19.93 8.25
N ARG A 244 19.83 19.95 7.35
CA ARG A 244 19.56 19.99 5.91
C ARG A 244 18.75 18.76 5.45
N SER A 245 19.11 17.57 5.93
CA SER A 245 18.41 16.33 5.58
C SER A 245 16.96 16.33 6.08
N ALA A 246 16.71 16.88 7.26
CA ALA A 246 15.36 17.04 7.79
C ALA A 246 14.51 18.01 6.92
N VAL A 247 15.06 19.17 6.57
CA VAL A 247 14.36 20.12 5.67
C VAL A 247 13.99 19.49 4.35
N GLU A 248 14.90 18.76 3.73
CA GLU A 248 14.66 18.09 2.44
C GLU A 248 13.57 17.01 2.53
N TYR A 249 13.61 16.19 3.57
CA TYR A 249 12.59 15.16 3.80
C TYR A 249 11.23 15.76 4.16
N TYR A 250 11.17 16.72 5.07
CA TYR A 250 9.92 17.37 5.46
C TYR A 250 9.28 18.14 4.30
N ALA A 251 10.11 18.75 3.44
CA ALA A 251 9.63 19.42 2.25
C ALA A 251 8.99 18.42 1.25
N ASN A 252 9.55 17.22 1.09
CA ASN A 252 8.93 16.16 0.31
C ASN A 252 7.60 15.68 0.93
N CYS A 253 7.50 15.59 2.27
CA CYS A 253 6.25 15.27 2.96
C CYS A 253 5.17 16.33 2.68
N SER A 254 5.51 17.62 2.79
CA SER A 254 4.57 18.71 2.48
C SER A 254 4.21 18.78 0.99
N TRP A 255 5.12 18.40 0.11
CA TRP A 255 4.81 18.28 -1.30
C TRP A 255 3.80 17.17 -1.57
N PHE A 256 4.00 16.00 -0.97
CA PHE A 256 3.04 14.90 -1.07
C PHE A 256 1.65 15.29 -0.56
N ASP A 257 1.61 15.97 0.59
CA ASP A 257 0.36 16.49 1.16
C ASP A 257 -0.39 17.41 0.20
N ASN A 258 0.32 18.36 -0.42
CA ASN A 258 -0.28 19.29 -1.39
C ASN A 258 -0.80 18.57 -2.64
N VAL A 259 -0.02 17.62 -3.17
CA VAL A 259 -0.41 16.82 -4.34
C VAL A 259 -1.67 15.99 -4.07
N LEU A 260 -1.78 15.43 -2.87
CA LEU A 260 -2.99 14.74 -2.42
C LEU A 260 -4.17 15.70 -2.28
N GLY A 261 -3.94 16.89 -1.72
CA GLY A 261 -4.95 17.94 -1.61
C GLY A 261 -5.52 18.35 -2.96
N GLU A 262 -4.66 18.54 -3.97
CA GLU A 262 -5.07 18.81 -5.35
C GLU A 262 -5.90 17.68 -5.96
N PHE A 263 -5.53 16.43 -5.70
CA PHE A 263 -6.28 15.27 -6.15
C PHE A 263 -7.67 15.19 -5.49
N ILE A 264 -7.75 15.40 -4.19
CA ILE A 264 -9.03 15.45 -3.46
C ILE A 264 -9.91 16.58 -3.99
N GLN A 265 -9.34 17.76 -4.25
CA GLN A 265 -10.07 18.89 -4.80
C GLN A 265 -10.60 18.62 -6.22
N PHE A 266 -9.81 17.91 -7.06
CA PHE A 266 -10.26 17.46 -8.37
C PHE A 266 -11.53 16.59 -8.29
N LEU A 267 -11.63 15.69 -7.30
CA LEU A 267 -12.81 14.85 -7.09
C LEU A 267 -14.01 15.68 -6.56
N LYS A 268 -13.76 16.63 -5.65
CA LYS A 268 -14.82 17.49 -5.09
C LYS A 268 -15.52 18.32 -6.16
N VAL A 269 -14.76 18.97 -7.04
CA VAL A 269 -15.34 19.80 -8.12
C VAL A 269 -16.05 19.02 -9.21
N ARG A 270 -16.01 17.68 -9.14
CA ARG A 270 -16.69 16.75 -10.08
C ARG A 270 -17.75 15.90 -9.43
N ASP A 271 -18.11 16.20 -8.19
CA ASP A 271 -19.12 15.48 -7.40
C ASP A 271 -18.82 13.97 -7.24
N LEU A 272 -17.52 13.61 -7.25
CA LEU A 272 -17.07 12.24 -7.07
C LEU A 272 -16.59 11.94 -5.64
N PHE A 273 -16.24 12.97 -4.88
CA PHE A 273 -15.66 12.84 -3.54
C PHE A 273 -16.58 12.08 -2.58
N ASP A 274 -17.87 12.41 -2.57
CA ASP A 274 -18.84 11.88 -1.60
C ASP A 274 -19.03 10.36 -1.73
N ASN A 275 -18.98 9.82 -2.96
CA ASN A 275 -19.04 8.38 -3.22
C ASN A 275 -17.65 7.76 -3.42
N THR A 276 -16.62 8.26 -2.73
CA THR A 276 -15.27 7.71 -2.81
C THR A 276 -14.79 7.26 -1.43
N LEU A 277 -14.40 5.99 -1.34
CA LEU A 277 -13.67 5.42 -0.20
C LEU A 277 -12.18 5.73 -0.38
N PHE A 278 -11.65 6.56 0.49
CA PHE A 278 -10.22 6.83 0.60
C PHE A 278 -9.58 5.91 1.63
N ILE A 279 -8.45 5.32 1.27
CA ILE A 279 -7.64 4.51 2.16
C ILE A 279 -6.21 5.00 2.07
N TYR A 280 -5.56 5.23 3.21
CA TYR A 280 -4.16 5.62 3.29
C TYR A 280 -3.34 4.59 4.06
N VAL A 281 -2.14 4.30 3.57
CA VAL A 281 -1.14 3.45 4.22
C VAL A 281 0.26 3.81 3.69
N ASN A 282 1.32 3.61 4.47
CA ASN A 282 2.71 3.68 3.97
C ASN A 282 3.19 2.30 3.53
N ASP A 283 4.21 2.26 2.68
CA ASP A 283 4.83 1.00 2.23
C ASP A 283 5.90 0.47 3.20
N ASN A 284 6.58 1.35 3.92
CA ASN A 284 7.50 1.07 5.02
C ASN A 284 7.72 2.32 5.88
N GLY A 285 8.51 2.19 6.92
CA GLY A 285 8.85 3.30 7.81
C GLY A 285 10.05 4.13 7.35
N TRP A 286 10.27 5.20 8.07
CA TRP A 286 11.38 6.13 7.89
C TRP A 286 11.78 6.71 9.24
N GLU A 287 13.04 7.00 9.44
CA GLU A 287 13.55 7.75 10.59
C GLU A 287 14.19 9.04 10.10
N GLN A 288 13.73 10.16 10.64
CA GLN A 288 14.29 11.47 10.35
C GLN A 288 14.34 12.31 11.62
N GLU A 289 15.52 12.56 12.11
CA GLU A 289 15.71 13.42 13.27
C GLU A 289 16.01 14.85 12.83
N PRO A 290 15.49 15.87 13.55
CA PRO A 290 15.66 17.27 13.16
C PRO A 290 17.11 17.74 13.08
N ASP A 291 17.99 17.18 13.91
CA ASP A 291 19.40 17.54 14.05
C ASP A 291 20.35 16.54 13.35
N GLN A 292 19.85 15.43 12.80
CA GLN A 292 20.66 14.45 12.07
C GLN A 292 20.86 14.81 10.60
N GLU A 293 22.09 14.68 10.10
CA GLU A 293 22.46 15.00 8.72
C GLU A 293 22.68 13.72 7.88
N PHE A 294 21.60 13.24 7.25
CA PHE A 294 21.65 12.03 6.43
C PHE A 294 21.99 12.28 4.96
N ILE A 295 21.73 13.49 4.45
CA ILE A 295 21.82 13.77 3.01
C ILE A 295 23.27 13.80 2.50
N ASN A 296 24.24 14.00 3.40
CA ASN A 296 25.67 13.96 3.06
C ASN A 296 26.23 12.54 3.03
N ASP A 297 25.47 11.55 3.54
CA ASP A 297 25.77 10.12 3.44
C ASP A 297 24.89 9.53 2.34
N PRO A 298 25.46 9.12 1.18
CA PRO A 298 24.69 8.57 0.05
C PRO A 298 23.81 7.38 0.44
N MET A 299 24.25 6.57 1.42
CA MET A 299 23.51 5.40 1.87
C MET A 299 22.32 5.83 2.75
N ARG A 300 22.54 6.74 3.67
CA ARG A 300 21.51 7.25 4.58
C ARG A 300 20.50 8.15 3.88
N SER A 301 20.91 8.89 2.86
CA SER A 301 19.97 9.69 2.06
C SER A 301 18.89 8.86 1.37
N HIS A 302 19.09 7.54 1.22
CA HIS A 302 18.11 6.62 0.66
C HIS A 302 17.28 5.88 1.70
N ASN A 303 17.77 5.78 2.92
CA ASN A 303 17.21 4.89 3.95
C ASN A 303 16.82 5.60 5.26
N GLY A 304 17.08 6.90 5.38
CA GLY A 304 16.88 7.65 6.63
C GLY A 304 17.88 7.26 7.71
N GLY A 305 17.50 7.37 9.00
CA GLY A 305 18.28 6.99 10.16
C GLY A 305 18.40 5.48 10.38
N ASP A 306 19.08 5.09 11.46
CA ASP A 306 19.43 3.69 11.75
C ASP A 306 18.22 2.80 12.05
N LYS A 307 17.11 3.38 12.49
CA LYS A 307 15.87 2.66 12.84
C LYS A 307 14.78 2.77 11.75
N GLY A 308 15.06 3.50 10.66
CA GLY A 308 14.13 3.67 9.56
C GLY A 308 14.08 2.49 8.61
N LYS A 309 13.94 2.78 7.32
CA LYS A 309 13.91 1.79 6.25
C LYS A 309 15.07 0.80 6.33
N LEU A 310 14.80 -0.48 6.06
CA LEU A 310 15.75 -1.60 6.16
C LEU A 310 16.28 -1.81 7.60
N SER A 311 15.53 -1.43 8.62
CA SER A 311 15.83 -1.79 10.01
C SER A 311 14.82 -2.82 10.53
N ILE A 312 15.05 -3.34 11.74
CA ILE A 312 14.15 -4.28 12.41
C ILE A 312 13.53 -3.66 13.67
N TYR A 313 13.41 -2.33 13.72
CA TYR A 313 12.75 -1.59 14.80
C TYR A 313 11.29 -1.31 14.46
N ASP A 314 10.46 -1.02 15.48
CA ASP A 314 9.02 -0.75 15.32
C ASP A 314 8.71 0.30 14.26
N VAL A 315 9.44 1.40 14.27
CA VAL A 315 9.24 2.53 13.33
C VAL A 315 9.48 2.15 11.86
N SER A 316 10.14 1.03 11.58
CA SER A 316 10.34 0.50 10.22
C SER A 316 9.10 -0.16 9.64
N PHE A 317 8.21 -0.64 10.51
CA PHE A 317 7.00 -1.39 10.13
C PHE A 317 5.71 -0.64 10.45
N ARG A 318 5.74 0.28 11.42
CA ARG A 318 4.56 1.01 11.88
C ARG A 318 4.12 2.07 10.88
N THR A 319 2.83 2.10 10.60
CA THR A 319 2.20 3.03 9.66
C THR A 319 0.84 3.48 10.20
N PRO A 320 0.41 4.74 10.01
CA PRO A 320 -0.99 5.06 10.14
C PRO A 320 -1.79 4.38 9.03
N ILE A 321 -2.99 3.89 9.36
CA ILE A 321 -3.94 3.40 8.36
C ILE A 321 -5.24 4.20 8.51
N ILE A 322 -5.70 4.82 7.41
CA ILE A 322 -6.89 5.67 7.40
C ILE A 322 -7.92 5.07 6.47
N PHE A 323 -9.19 5.09 6.90
CA PHE A 323 -10.35 4.85 6.06
C PHE A 323 -11.30 6.04 6.18
N SER A 324 -11.63 6.67 5.06
CA SER A 324 -12.55 7.80 5.00
C SER A 324 -13.52 7.63 3.85
N TRP A 325 -14.82 7.70 4.15
CA TRP A 325 -15.89 7.66 3.17
C TRP A 325 -17.05 8.50 3.72
N LYS A 326 -17.31 9.61 3.09
CA LYS A 326 -18.29 10.58 3.54
C LYS A 326 -19.67 9.92 3.74
N ASP A 327 -20.35 10.25 4.84
CA ASP A 327 -21.68 9.76 5.24
C ASP A 327 -21.77 8.22 5.50
N HIS A 328 -20.71 7.45 5.22
CA HIS A 328 -20.65 6.00 5.48
C HIS A 328 -19.74 5.64 6.66
N ILE A 329 -18.63 6.36 6.83
CA ILE A 329 -17.68 6.19 7.93
C ILE A 329 -17.76 7.43 8.83
N LYS A 330 -17.94 7.21 10.14
CA LYS A 330 -17.96 8.30 11.11
C LYS A 330 -16.61 9.01 11.15
N SER A 331 -16.62 10.34 11.02
CA SER A 331 -15.42 11.18 11.08
C SER A 331 -14.89 11.35 12.51
N GLY A 332 -13.59 11.67 12.62
CA GLY A 332 -12.91 11.98 13.86
C GLY A 332 -12.67 10.79 14.79
N ILE A 333 -12.73 9.58 14.28
CA ILE A 333 -12.48 8.37 15.09
C ILE A 333 -11.00 8.02 15.06
N ARG A 334 -10.40 7.90 16.25
CA ARG A 334 -9.02 7.48 16.46
C ARG A 334 -8.99 6.16 17.20
N ARG A 335 -8.29 5.14 16.69
CA ARG A 335 -8.23 3.79 17.23
C ARG A 335 -6.79 3.35 17.42
N THR A 336 -6.58 2.58 18.50
CA THR A 336 -5.29 1.98 18.85
C THR A 336 -5.25 0.47 18.62
N ASP A 337 -6.30 -0.09 18.01
CA ASP A 337 -6.34 -1.50 17.67
C ASP A 337 -5.20 -1.85 16.69
N LEU A 338 -4.64 -3.04 16.82
CA LEU A 338 -3.62 -3.56 15.92
C LEU A 338 -4.25 -3.92 14.57
N VAL A 339 -3.81 -3.24 13.52
CA VAL A 339 -4.27 -3.45 12.13
C VAL A 339 -3.05 -3.71 11.25
N HIS A 340 -3.19 -4.65 10.33
CA HIS A 340 -2.14 -4.98 9.37
C HIS A 340 -2.49 -4.51 7.96
N SER A 341 -1.51 -4.12 7.15
CA SER A 341 -1.77 -3.66 5.78
C SER A 341 -2.45 -4.72 4.90
N THR A 342 -2.28 -6.03 5.20
CA THR A 342 -3.03 -7.12 4.54
C THR A 342 -4.52 -7.11 4.85
N ASP A 343 -4.97 -6.41 5.88
CA ASP A 343 -6.39 -6.24 6.20
C ASP A 343 -7.08 -5.31 5.19
N ILE A 344 -6.32 -4.45 4.51
CA ILE A 344 -6.85 -3.49 3.53
C ILE A 344 -7.52 -4.21 2.35
N PRO A 345 -6.86 -5.15 1.64
CA PRO A 345 -7.50 -5.92 0.57
C PRO A 345 -8.75 -6.68 1.05
N ALA A 346 -8.65 -7.36 2.18
CA ALA A 346 -9.77 -8.09 2.77
C ALA A 346 -10.96 -7.16 3.08
N THR A 347 -10.69 -5.98 3.63
CA THR A 347 -11.72 -4.98 3.96
C THR A 347 -12.36 -4.38 2.71
N ILE A 348 -11.57 -4.06 1.69
CA ILE A 348 -12.08 -3.55 0.41
C ILE A 348 -13.05 -4.58 -0.20
N LEU A 349 -12.65 -5.84 -0.28
CA LEU A 349 -13.47 -6.89 -0.86
C LEU A 349 -14.75 -7.15 -0.05
N ASP A 350 -14.67 -7.10 1.27
CA ASP A 350 -15.86 -7.22 2.14
C ASP A 350 -16.82 -6.03 1.97
N ILE A 351 -16.32 -4.79 1.85
CA ILE A 351 -17.16 -3.61 1.59
C ILE A 351 -17.99 -3.78 0.32
N ILE A 352 -17.40 -4.36 -0.73
CA ILE A 352 -18.09 -4.56 -2.01
C ILE A 352 -18.79 -5.93 -2.14
N GLY A 353 -18.84 -6.71 -1.06
CA GLY A 353 -19.53 -8.00 -1.00
C GLY A 353 -18.81 -9.15 -1.70
N LEU A 354 -17.45 -9.16 -1.63
CA LEU A 354 -16.57 -10.22 -2.16
C LEU A 354 -15.67 -10.84 -1.07
N ASP A 355 -16.06 -10.77 0.18
CA ASP A 355 -15.26 -11.06 1.37
C ASP A 355 -14.66 -12.49 1.47
N LYS A 356 -15.12 -13.43 0.65
CA LYS A 356 -14.71 -14.85 0.74
C LYS A 356 -14.13 -15.43 -0.54
N GLU A 357 -13.85 -14.61 -1.54
CA GLU A 357 -13.43 -15.13 -2.84
C GLU A 357 -11.92 -15.30 -2.99
N ILE A 358 -11.12 -14.79 -2.07
CA ILE A 358 -9.67 -14.99 -2.03
C ILE A 358 -9.26 -15.49 -0.65
N ASP A 359 -8.28 -16.40 -0.62
CA ASP A 359 -7.65 -16.87 0.61
C ASP A 359 -6.68 -15.79 1.12
N HIS A 360 -7.23 -14.84 1.91
CA HIS A 360 -6.47 -13.72 2.45
C HIS A 360 -5.85 -14.05 3.80
N PHE A 361 -4.69 -13.49 4.04
CA PHE A 361 -4.02 -13.52 5.35
C PHE A 361 -4.51 -12.43 6.28
N GLY A 362 -5.05 -11.34 5.72
CA GLY A 362 -5.67 -10.26 6.47
C GLY A 362 -7.10 -10.57 6.87
N ASN A 363 -7.57 -9.89 7.90
CA ASN A 363 -8.96 -9.93 8.33
C ASN A 363 -9.67 -8.64 7.91
N SER A 364 -10.92 -8.76 7.45
CA SER A 364 -11.74 -7.55 7.24
C SER A 364 -11.92 -6.81 8.56
N ILE A 365 -11.65 -5.52 8.53
CA ILE A 365 -11.88 -4.58 9.63
C ILE A 365 -13.10 -3.67 9.36
N LYS A 366 -13.96 -4.05 8.43
CA LYS A 366 -15.17 -3.32 8.04
C LYS A 366 -16.04 -2.93 9.23
N ASP A 367 -16.29 -3.87 10.15
CA ASP A 367 -17.10 -3.58 11.33
C ASP A 367 -16.44 -2.57 12.26
N MET A 368 -15.11 -2.59 12.36
CA MET A 368 -14.37 -1.60 13.16
C MET A 368 -14.46 -0.20 12.55
N ILE A 369 -14.33 -0.07 11.23
CA ILE A 369 -14.41 1.23 10.55
C ILE A 369 -15.83 1.78 10.50
N LEU A 370 -16.85 0.91 10.52
CA LEU A 370 -18.25 1.30 10.61
C LEU A 370 -18.75 1.51 12.05
N GLY A 371 -17.86 1.39 13.06
CA GLY A 371 -18.20 1.57 14.47
C GLY A 371 -19.07 0.46 15.06
N LYS A 372 -19.10 -0.74 14.44
CA LYS A 372 -19.93 -1.88 14.84
C LYS A 372 -19.18 -2.94 15.66
N GLY A 373 -17.89 -2.78 15.84
CA GLY A 373 -17.08 -3.78 16.54
C GLY A 373 -15.75 -3.24 17.05
N ASN A 374 -15.05 -4.05 17.85
CA ASN A 374 -13.68 -3.82 18.32
C ASN A 374 -12.73 -4.82 17.65
N GLY A 375 -11.45 -4.46 17.56
CA GLY A 375 -10.40 -5.37 17.13
C GLY A 375 -10.21 -6.50 18.13
N ASN A 376 -9.95 -7.70 17.62
CA ASN A 376 -9.65 -8.89 18.41
C ASN A 376 -8.20 -9.35 18.22
N ARG A 377 -7.42 -8.66 17.40
CA ARG A 377 -6.02 -9.00 17.16
C ARG A 377 -5.18 -8.60 18.37
N THR A 378 -4.53 -9.57 18.99
CA THR A 378 -3.66 -9.36 20.16
C THR A 378 -2.20 -9.18 19.77
N ARG A 379 -1.82 -9.63 18.57
CA ARG A 379 -0.44 -9.56 18.07
C ARG A 379 -0.34 -9.52 16.55
N ILE A 380 0.79 -8.98 16.10
CA ILE A 380 1.23 -9.05 14.69
C ILE A 380 2.64 -9.63 14.69
N ILE A 381 2.91 -10.58 13.78
CA ILE A 381 4.24 -11.15 13.56
C ILE A 381 4.60 -10.93 12.09
N GLY A 382 5.81 -10.45 11.87
CA GLY A 382 6.38 -10.27 10.53
C GLY A 382 7.80 -10.81 10.44
N ASN A 383 8.30 -10.84 9.22
CA ASN A 383 9.68 -11.20 8.94
C ASN A 383 10.31 -10.22 7.96
N SER A 384 11.62 -10.05 8.06
CA SER A 384 12.41 -9.31 7.08
C SER A 384 13.57 -10.16 6.58
N ASN A 385 13.77 -10.12 5.28
CA ASN A 385 14.86 -10.85 4.63
C ASN A 385 16.05 -9.94 4.30
N LYS A 386 15.93 -8.66 4.60
CA LYS A 386 16.99 -7.67 4.37
C LYS A 386 17.11 -6.71 5.53
N ILE A 387 18.36 -6.34 5.85
CA ILE A 387 18.65 -5.21 6.74
C ILE A 387 19.68 -4.31 6.08
N ARG A 388 19.74 -3.06 6.55
CA ARG A 388 20.73 -2.08 6.10
C ARG A 388 22.14 -2.64 6.13
N ASP A 389 22.89 -2.30 5.10
CA ASP A 389 24.31 -2.57 4.99
C ASP A 389 25.00 -1.31 4.46
N ASP A 390 26.11 -0.89 5.09
CA ASP A 390 26.88 0.29 4.67
C ASP A 390 27.54 0.13 3.29
N LYS A 391 27.59 -1.10 2.77
CA LYS A 391 28.19 -1.43 1.46
C LYS A 391 27.15 -1.63 0.36
N ASP A 392 25.88 -1.82 0.71
CA ASP A 392 24.80 -2.08 -0.23
C ASP A 392 23.52 -1.32 0.14
N PRO A 393 23.11 -0.30 -0.67
CA PRO A 393 21.89 0.46 -0.42
C PRO A 393 20.61 -0.39 -0.45
N MET A 394 20.66 -1.57 -1.09
CA MET A 394 19.55 -2.52 -1.13
C MET A 394 19.49 -3.42 0.11
N GLY A 395 20.47 -3.27 1.02
CA GLY A 395 20.61 -4.06 2.24
C GLY A 395 21.14 -5.48 2.00
N ARG A 396 21.75 -6.05 3.03
CA ARG A 396 22.23 -7.45 3.03
C ARG A 396 21.13 -8.42 3.40
N ASP A 397 21.24 -9.64 2.91
CA ASP A 397 20.31 -10.73 3.24
C ASP A 397 20.43 -11.15 4.71
N VAL A 398 19.30 -11.33 5.35
CA VAL A 398 19.17 -11.82 6.73
C VAL A 398 17.94 -12.71 6.88
N GLU A 399 17.91 -13.47 7.95
CA GLU A 399 16.71 -14.07 8.50
C GLU A 399 16.36 -13.35 9.80
N ALA A 400 15.36 -12.49 9.77
CA ALA A 400 14.93 -11.71 10.92
C ALA A 400 13.41 -11.74 11.08
N TYR A 401 12.95 -11.69 12.32
CA TYR A 401 11.54 -11.70 12.69
C TYR A 401 11.27 -10.62 13.72
N TRP A 402 10.02 -10.16 13.74
CA TRP A 402 9.54 -9.22 14.73
C TRP A 402 8.12 -9.57 15.18
N ILE A 403 7.75 -9.15 16.36
CA ILE A 403 6.42 -9.29 16.92
C ILE A 403 6.03 -8.04 17.70
N ARG A 404 4.81 -7.58 17.44
CA ARG A 404 4.12 -6.55 18.20
C ARG A 404 2.99 -7.20 18.98
N GLU A 405 3.03 -7.11 20.31
CA GLU A 405 1.98 -7.62 21.20
C GLU A 405 1.73 -6.63 22.35
N GLN A 406 0.50 -6.14 22.49
CA GLN A 406 0.15 -5.06 23.41
C GLN A 406 1.07 -3.84 23.22
N ASN A 407 1.85 -3.44 24.25
CA ASN A 407 2.84 -2.38 24.20
C ASN A 407 4.27 -2.86 23.88
N TRP A 408 4.48 -4.18 23.75
CA TRP A 408 5.80 -4.75 23.53
C TRP A 408 6.09 -4.95 22.04
N PHE A 409 7.26 -4.53 21.63
CA PHE A 409 7.85 -4.86 20.34
C PHE A 409 9.14 -5.65 20.57
N PHE A 410 9.20 -6.86 20.03
CA PHE A 410 10.38 -7.71 20.12
C PHE A 410 10.87 -8.02 18.72
N ASN A 411 12.19 -7.93 18.51
CA ASN A 411 12.83 -8.34 17.28
C ASN A 411 13.88 -9.42 17.52
N TRP A 412 14.06 -10.28 16.52
CA TRP A 412 15.02 -11.36 16.54
C TRP A 412 15.68 -11.51 15.17
N ASN A 413 16.92 -11.03 15.06
CA ASN A 413 17.77 -11.28 13.91
C ASN A 413 18.53 -12.61 14.15
N ILE A 414 18.08 -13.67 13.48
CA ILE A 414 18.65 -15.02 13.62
C ILE A 414 20.05 -15.04 13.02
N THR A 415 20.26 -14.39 11.86
CA THR A 415 21.55 -14.37 11.16
C THR A 415 22.65 -13.79 12.02
N ASP A 416 22.37 -12.73 12.78
CA ASP A 416 23.35 -12.05 13.63
C ASP A 416 23.29 -12.51 15.10
N ASN A 417 22.35 -13.42 15.42
CA ASN A 417 22.05 -13.86 16.77
C ASN A 417 21.78 -12.69 17.74
N LYS A 418 21.01 -11.67 17.26
CA LYS A 418 20.65 -10.49 18.04
C LYS A 418 19.16 -10.48 18.36
N GLN A 419 18.82 -10.05 19.58
CA GLN A 419 17.45 -9.91 20.06
C GLN A 419 17.34 -8.60 20.82
N SER A 420 16.19 -7.93 20.73
CA SER A 420 15.90 -6.73 21.51
C SER A 420 14.41 -6.64 21.81
N LEU A 421 14.06 -6.04 22.94
CA LEU A 421 12.70 -5.85 23.42
C LEU A 421 12.47 -4.38 23.79
N TYR A 422 11.35 -3.80 23.34
CA TYR A 422 11.02 -2.39 23.57
C TYR A 422 9.59 -2.25 24.07
N ASP A 423 9.37 -1.36 25.04
CA ASP A 423 8.05 -0.87 25.44
C ASP A 423 7.70 0.37 24.60
N ILE A 424 7.08 0.17 23.46
CA ILE A 424 6.81 1.23 22.49
C ILE A 424 5.65 2.17 22.85
N GLU A 425 4.96 1.94 23.98
CA GLU A 425 4.05 2.93 24.54
C GLU A 425 4.82 4.05 25.25
N ASN A 426 5.87 3.67 25.98
CA ASN A 426 6.73 4.60 26.73
C ASN A 426 7.99 5.00 25.94
N ASP A 427 8.42 4.18 24.99
CA ASP A 427 9.59 4.40 24.13
C ASP A 427 9.24 4.09 22.67
N PRO A 428 8.44 4.95 21.98
CA PRO A 428 7.97 4.72 20.63
C PRO A 428 9.09 4.69 19.56
N TYR A 429 10.29 5.11 19.92
CA TYR A 429 11.47 5.13 19.05
C TYR A 429 12.48 4.02 19.33
N CYS A 430 12.16 3.08 20.23
CA CYS A 430 13.02 1.96 20.55
C CYS A 430 14.45 2.39 21.00
N ASN A 431 14.55 3.34 21.92
CA ASN A 431 15.84 3.85 22.42
C ASN A 431 16.39 3.01 23.57
N ASN A 432 15.51 2.35 24.34
CA ASN A 432 15.87 1.63 25.56
C ASN A 432 15.52 0.13 25.38
N ASP A 433 16.54 -0.71 25.25
CA ASP A 433 16.35 -2.16 25.17
C ASP A 433 16.03 -2.74 26.55
N GLU A 434 14.81 -3.22 26.70
CA GLU A 434 14.25 -3.77 27.94
C GLU A 434 14.43 -5.28 28.09
N ILE A 435 15.20 -5.94 27.23
CA ILE A 435 15.31 -7.41 27.20
C ILE A 435 15.89 -7.97 28.52
N ILE A 436 16.83 -7.25 29.12
CA ILE A 436 17.46 -7.68 30.40
C ILE A 436 16.48 -7.52 31.57
N ASN A 437 15.66 -6.47 31.54
CA ASN A 437 14.71 -6.15 32.60
C ASN A 437 13.43 -7.01 32.52
N ASN A 438 13.11 -7.55 31.33
CA ASN A 438 11.89 -8.29 31.06
C ASN A 438 12.15 -9.62 30.29
N PRO A 439 13.03 -10.51 30.82
CA PRO A 439 13.45 -11.72 30.10
C PRO A 439 12.30 -12.71 29.88
N GLU A 440 11.29 -12.76 30.75
CA GLU A 440 10.12 -13.62 30.61
C GLU A 440 9.26 -13.20 29.43
N ILE A 441 9.09 -11.89 29.22
CA ILE A 441 8.34 -11.33 28.07
C ILE A 441 9.11 -11.65 26.78
N ALA A 442 10.41 -11.41 26.76
CA ALA A 442 11.25 -11.70 25.61
C ALA A 442 11.19 -13.20 25.23
N LEU A 443 11.28 -14.10 26.19
CA LEU A 443 11.18 -15.56 25.98
C LEU A 443 9.82 -15.92 25.38
N ARG A 444 8.73 -15.43 25.95
CA ARG A 444 7.37 -15.70 25.50
C ARG A 444 7.13 -15.22 24.06
N LEU A 445 7.63 -14.02 23.72
CA LEU A 445 7.49 -13.45 22.35
C LEU A 445 8.38 -14.21 21.36
N LYS A 446 9.56 -14.65 21.76
CA LYS A 446 10.43 -15.51 20.95
C LYS A 446 9.77 -16.88 20.66
N ASP A 447 9.12 -17.46 21.64
CA ASP A 447 8.38 -18.72 21.47
C ASP A 447 7.20 -18.55 20.51
N ALA A 448 6.50 -17.41 20.57
CA ALA A 448 5.44 -17.08 19.63
C ALA A 448 5.98 -16.97 18.17
N ILE A 449 7.10 -16.28 17.96
CA ILE A 449 7.79 -16.23 16.65
C ILE A 449 8.20 -17.63 16.21
N THR A 450 8.79 -18.43 17.11
CA THR A 450 9.28 -19.77 16.79
C THR A 450 8.13 -20.69 16.31
N LYS A 451 6.96 -20.61 16.96
CA LYS A 451 5.76 -21.34 16.56
C LYS A 451 5.27 -20.89 15.18
N TRP A 452 5.11 -19.58 15.00
CA TRP A 452 4.67 -18.98 13.73
C TRP A 452 5.62 -19.33 12.57
N ARG A 453 6.94 -19.24 12.78
CA ARG A 453 7.97 -19.61 11.79
C ARG A 453 7.84 -21.07 11.37
N LYS A 454 7.64 -22.01 12.33
CA LYS A 454 7.45 -23.44 12.02
C LYS A 454 6.21 -23.69 11.16
N GLU A 455 5.14 -22.95 11.40
CA GLU A 455 3.91 -23.04 10.60
C GLU A 455 4.16 -22.54 9.18
N LYS A 456 4.86 -21.40 9.00
CA LYS A 456 5.16 -20.81 7.71
C LYS A 456 6.17 -21.56 6.85
N ILE A 457 7.08 -22.33 7.45
CA ILE A 457 8.05 -23.18 6.73
C ILE A 457 7.38 -24.50 6.26
N ARG A 458 6.32 -24.94 6.92
CA ARG A 458 5.59 -26.17 6.56
C ARG A 458 4.49 -25.97 5.52
N SER A 459 4.03 -24.75 5.36
CA SER A 459 3.03 -24.35 4.35
C SER A 459 3.68 -24.07 3.00
#